data_f9783a7574b4d2b84f81b3f0cbf4f26f
#
_entry.id   f9783a7574b4d2b84f81b3f0cbf4f26f
#
_cell.length_a   1.000
_cell.length_b   1.000
_cell.length_c   1.000
_cell.angle_alpha   90.00
_cell.angle_beta   90.00
_cell.angle_gamma   90.00
#
_symmetry.space_group_name_H-M   'P 1'
#
loop_
_entity.id
_entity.type
_entity.pdbx_description
1 polymer ?
#
loop_
_entity_poly.entity_id
_entity_poly.type
_entity_poly.pdbx_seq_one_letter_code
_entity_poly.pdbx_strand_id
1 'polypeptide(L)'
;MLFDELKSYLNGKIAEDKDLNMTIGIKEQYPYGHKPNPPELLLAIMDNTELESATTFEGETTANVSLQIIPMANSMNIGGKKYNAQKSCNLLSEKVANWFDKAVIKESIPKIINTRRVQWSNSEPYENGTTAYYSILRFNLTVTK
;
A
#
# COMPACT_ATOMS: atom_id res chain seq x y z
N MET A 1 8.24 3.77 14.01
CA MET A 1 8.31 4.52 12.75
C MET A 1 7.12 4.21 11.88
N LEU A 2 6.69 5.15 11.09
CA LEU A 2 5.47 5.00 10.29
C LEU A 2 5.54 3.81 9.32
N PHE A 3 6.69 3.56 8.70
CA PHE A 3 6.84 2.42 7.81
C PHE A 3 6.54 1.11 8.52
N ASP A 4 7.09 0.91 9.71
CA ASP A 4 6.89 -0.32 10.46
C ASP A 4 5.44 -0.49 10.89
N GLU A 5 4.78 0.60 11.24
CA GLU A 5 3.36 0.57 11.60
C GLU A 5 2.49 0.22 10.40
N LEU A 6 2.80 0.78 9.25
CA LEU A 6 2.08 0.47 8.02
C LEU A 6 2.32 -0.98 7.59
N LYS A 7 3.55 -1.46 7.73
CA LYS A 7 3.88 -2.85 7.41
C LYS A 7 3.10 -3.82 8.30
N SER A 8 3.09 -3.56 9.61
CA SER A 8 2.31 -4.38 10.55
C SER A 8 0.82 -4.34 10.24
N TYR A 9 0.31 -3.16 9.92
CA TYR A 9 -1.09 -2.98 9.56
C TYR A 9 -1.45 -3.81 8.33
N LEU A 10 -0.64 -3.73 7.28
CA LEU A 10 -0.89 -4.44 6.04
C LEU A 10 -0.77 -5.96 6.23
N ASN A 11 0.23 -6.40 6.99
CA ASN A 11 0.36 -7.83 7.31
C ASN A 11 -0.88 -8.34 8.03
N GLY A 12 -1.43 -7.55 8.95
CA GLY A 12 -2.66 -7.90 9.66
C GLY A 12 -3.86 -8.00 8.72
N LYS A 13 -3.99 -7.06 7.80
CA LYS A 13 -5.09 -7.06 6.83
C LYS A 13 -5.00 -8.25 5.88
N ILE A 14 -3.81 -8.59 5.44
CA ILE A 14 -3.60 -9.77 4.58
C ILE A 14 -3.96 -11.04 5.34
N ALA A 15 -3.55 -11.15 6.60
CA ALA A 15 -3.84 -12.32 7.42
C ALA A 15 -5.34 -12.47 7.72
N GLU A 16 -6.06 -11.37 7.86
CA GLU A 16 -7.50 -11.39 8.10
C GLU A 16 -8.33 -11.67 6.85
N ASP A 17 -7.75 -11.45 5.67
CA ASP A 17 -8.49 -11.60 4.42
C ASP A 17 -8.57 -13.07 4.01
N LYS A 18 -9.75 -13.64 4.11
CA LYS A 18 -9.99 -15.06 3.83
C LYS A 18 -9.76 -15.42 2.36
N ASP A 19 -9.87 -14.46 1.47
CA ASP A 19 -9.66 -14.67 0.05
C ASP A 19 -8.19 -14.73 -0.32
N LEU A 20 -7.31 -14.15 0.52
CA LEU A 20 -5.87 -14.13 0.31
C LEU A 20 -5.20 -15.23 1.15
N ASN A 21 -5.21 -16.44 0.63
CA ASN A 21 -4.62 -17.58 1.34
C ASN A 21 -3.19 -17.84 0.86
N MET A 22 -2.35 -16.81 0.99
CA MET A 22 -0.97 -16.88 0.55
C MET A 22 -0.12 -15.82 1.25
N THR A 23 1.20 -15.97 1.13
CA THR A 23 2.14 -14.98 1.65
C THR A 23 2.32 -13.86 0.64
N ILE A 24 2.07 -12.63 1.07
CA ILE A 24 2.33 -11.42 0.28
C ILE A 24 3.40 -10.64 1.01
N GLY A 25 4.56 -10.48 0.36
CA GLY A 25 5.68 -9.74 0.94
C GLY A 25 5.39 -8.24 0.99
N ILE A 26 5.84 -7.59 2.06
CA ILE A 26 5.76 -6.14 2.19
C ILE A 26 7.17 -5.62 2.35
N LYS A 27 7.60 -4.80 1.39
CA LYS A 27 8.98 -4.33 1.34
C LYS A 27 9.04 -2.84 1.10
N GLU A 28 10.09 -2.23 1.61
CA GLU A 28 10.39 -0.84 1.33
C GLU A 28 10.94 -0.75 -0.10
N GLN A 29 10.45 0.23 -0.84
CA GLN A 29 10.92 0.46 -2.19
C GLN A 29 12.27 1.17 -2.16
N TYR A 30 13.27 0.54 -2.73
CA TYR A 30 14.59 1.14 -2.90
C TYR A 30 14.84 1.43 -4.38
N PRO A 31 15.57 2.50 -4.69
CA PRO A 31 15.87 2.83 -6.08
C PRO A 31 16.78 1.81 -6.77
N TYR A 32 17.54 1.01 -6.02
CA TYR A 32 18.50 0.09 -6.61
C TYR A 32 18.48 -1.28 -5.95
N GLY A 33 18.65 -2.31 -6.76
CA GLY A 33 18.95 -3.66 -6.29
C GLY A 33 17.80 -4.49 -5.80
N HIS A 34 16.58 -3.95 -5.79
CA HIS A 34 15.43 -4.75 -5.40
C HIS A 34 14.99 -5.64 -6.56
N LYS A 35 15.03 -6.94 -6.35
CA LYS A 35 14.49 -7.90 -7.31
C LYS A 35 13.07 -8.24 -6.87
N PRO A 36 12.04 -7.92 -7.68
CA PRO A 36 10.66 -8.22 -7.31
C PRO A 36 10.43 -9.71 -7.14
N ASN A 37 9.62 -10.04 -6.14
CA ASN A 37 9.19 -11.41 -5.86
C ASN A 37 7.68 -11.40 -5.62
N PRO A 38 6.86 -11.30 -6.69
CA PRO A 38 5.41 -11.23 -6.55
C PRO A 38 4.83 -12.52 -5.95
N PRO A 39 3.71 -12.42 -5.23
CA PRO A 39 2.98 -11.21 -4.91
C PRO A 39 3.63 -10.42 -3.79
N GLU A 40 3.70 -9.11 -3.96
CA GLU A 40 4.25 -8.24 -2.92
C GLU A 40 3.70 -6.82 -3.01
N LEU A 41 3.87 -6.08 -1.93
CA LEU A 41 3.55 -4.66 -1.85
C LEU A 41 4.86 -3.91 -1.59
N LEU A 42 5.18 -2.98 -2.47
CA LEU A 42 6.34 -2.11 -2.31
C LEU A 42 5.88 -0.76 -1.78
N LEU A 43 6.43 -0.34 -0.65
CA LEU A 43 6.05 0.89 0.02
C LEU A 43 7.17 1.90 -0.03
N ALA A 44 6.82 3.14 -0.35
CA ALA A 44 7.73 4.27 -0.24
C ALA A 44 7.01 5.42 0.45
N ILE A 45 7.61 5.92 1.52
CA ILE A 45 7.18 7.16 2.12
C ILE A 45 7.96 8.25 1.41
N MET A 46 7.25 9.03 0.61
CA MET A 46 7.86 10.04 -0.24
C MET A 46 7.84 11.38 0.43
N ASP A 47 8.86 12.15 0.12
CA ASP A 47 8.91 13.56 0.47
C ASP A 47 8.86 13.86 1.96
N ASN A 48 10.00 13.69 2.61
CA ASN A 48 10.15 14.02 4.03
C ASN A 48 9.99 15.50 4.32
N THR A 49 10.11 16.36 3.31
CA THR A 49 9.91 17.79 3.51
C THR A 49 8.47 18.12 3.87
N GLU A 50 7.53 17.27 3.49
CA GLU A 50 6.14 17.39 3.89
C GLU A 50 5.96 17.31 5.40
N LEU A 51 6.85 16.63 6.09
CA LEU A 51 6.82 16.55 7.55
C LEU A 51 7.15 17.88 8.19
N GLU A 52 7.81 18.78 7.48
CA GLU A 52 8.15 20.10 7.96
C GLU A 52 6.98 21.08 7.84
N SER A 53 6.02 20.79 6.99
CA SER A 53 4.83 21.63 6.82
C SER A 53 3.74 21.22 7.83
N ALA A 54 4.14 21.04 9.07
CA ALA A 54 3.21 20.67 10.12
C ALA A 54 2.23 21.82 10.39
N THR A 55 0.96 21.47 10.53
CA THR A 55 -0.09 22.42 10.86
C THR A 55 -0.72 22.05 12.20
N THR A 56 -1.42 22.99 12.79
CA THR A 56 -2.15 22.74 14.03
C THR A 56 -3.62 22.52 13.73
N PHE A 57 -4.17 21.43 14.22
CA PHE A 57 -5.58 21.12 14.09
C PHE A 57 -6.10 20.68 15.45
N GLU A 58 -7.12 21.39 15.96
CA GLU A 58 -7.69 21.15 17.29
C GLU A 58 -6.64 21.04 18.40
N GLY A 59 -5.62 21.88 18.34
CA GLY A 59 -4.56 21.88 19.35
C GLY A 59 -3.48 20.83 19.15
N GLU A 60 -3.59 20.02 18.10
CA GLU A 60 -2.60 18.99 17.79
C GLU A 60 -1.77 19.38 16.57
N THR A 61 -0.49 19.06 16.62
CA THR A 61 0.39 19.24 15.47
C THR A 61 0.23 18.07 14.51
N THR A 62 -0.02 18.37 13.25
CA THR A 62 -0.16 17.36 12.21
C THR A 62 0.88 17.54 11.13
N ALA A 63 1.16 16.48 10.41
CA ALA A 63 2.02 16.49 9.24
C ALA A 63 1.35 15.74 8.10
N ASN A 64 1.63 16.19 6.88
CA ASN A 64 1.20 15.49 5.68
C ASN A 64 2.32 14.59 5.19
N VAL A 65 1.97 13.35 4.87
CA VAL A 65 2.91 12.34 4.39
C VAL A 65 2.40 11.78 3.08
N SER A 66 3.26 11.74 2.06
CA SER A 66 2.96 11.07 0.81
C SER A 66 3.41 9.62 0.90
N LEU A 67 2.50 8.71 0.64
CA LEU A 67 2.77 7.28 0.62
C LEU A 67 2.52 6.73 -0.77
N GLN A 68 3.49 6.00 -1.32
CA GLN A 68 3.31 5.25 -2.54
C GLN A 68 3.29 3.77 -2.22
N ILE A 69 2.30 3.07 -2.74
CA ILE A 69 2.23 1.62 -2.65
C ILE A 69 2.13 1.06 -4.06
N ILE A 70 3.00 0.09 -4.35
CA ILE A 70 3.00 -0.60 -5.63
C ILE A 70 2.64 -2.06 -5.38
N PRO A 71 1.37 -2.45 -5.55
CA PRO A 71 1.00 -3.86 -5.57
C PRO A 71 1.56 -4.51 -6.82
N MET A 72 2.25 -5.63 -6.67
CA MET A 72 2.79 -6.41 -7.77
C MET A 72 2.30 -7.84 -7.62
N ALA A 73 1.71 -8.37 -8.67
CA ALA A 73 1.12 -9.69 -8.62
C ALA A 73 1.45 -10.51 -9.86
N ASN A 74 1.61 -11.79 -9.62
CA ASN A 74 1.58 -12.83 -10.66
C ASN A 74 0.17 -13.44 -10.65
N SER A 75 -0.01 -14.58 -11.33
CA SER A 75 -1.28 -15.31 -11.26
C SER A 75 -1.52 -15.79 -9.83
N MET A 76 -2.67 -15.45 -9.27
CA MET A 76 -3.00 -15.74 -7.88
C MET A 76 -4.35 -16.43 -7.76
N ASN A 77 -4.49 -17.26 -6.72
CA ASN A 77 -5.79 -17.74 -6.29
C ASN A 77 -6.37 -16.77 -5.28
N ILE A 78 -7.51 -16.19 -5.61
CA ILE A 78 -8.19 -15.24 -4.73
C ILE A 78 -9.62 -15.71 -4.55
N GLY A 79 -10.02 -15.97 -3.31
CA GLY A 79 -11.36 -16.47 -3.03
C GLY A 79 -11.64 -17.85 -3.62
N GLY A 80 -10.62 -18.68 -3.77
CA GLY A 80 -10.75 -20.01 -4.33
C GLY A 80 -10.77 -20.08 -5.86
N LYS A 81 -10.59 -18.93 -6.52
CA LYS A 81 -10.58 -18.85 -7.99
C LYS A 81 -9.22 -18.35 -8.46
N LYS A 82 -8.70 -18.98 -9.52
CA LYS A 82 -7.43 -18.57 -10.12
C LYS A 82 -7.65 -17.45 -11.13
N TYR A 83 -6.89 -16.37 -10.97
CA TYR A 83 -6.91 -15.24 -11.88
C TYR A 83 -5.56 -15.07 -12.55
N ASN A 84 -5.56 -14.50 -13.76
CA ASN A 84 -4.30 -14.16 -14.42
C ASN A 84 -3.60 -13.02 -13.66
N ALA A 85 -2.36 -12.73 -14.03
CA ALA A 85 -1.55 -11.75 -13.31
C ALA A 85 -2.17 -10.35 -13.33
N GLN A 86 -2.69 -9.91 -14.47
CA GLN A 86 -3.30 -8.59 -14.57
C GLN A 86 -4.53 -8.45 -13.66
N LYS A 87 -5.42 -9.42 -13.69
CA LYS A 87 -6.63 -9.40 -12.86
C LYS A 87 -6.27 -9.54 -11.39
N SER A 88 -5.28 -10.38 -11.07
CA SER A 88 -4.79 -10.53 -9.70
C SER A 88 -4.25 -9.20 -9.16
N CYS A 89 -3.48 -8.48 -9.97
CA CYS A 89 -2.98 -7.17 -9.59
C CYS A 89 -4.12 -6.18 -9.35
N ASN A 90 -5.13 -6.17 -10.20
CA ASN A 90 -6.28 -5.29 -10.04
C ASN A 90 -7.04 -5.60 -8.75
N LEU A 91 -7.27 -6.86 -8.45
CA LEU A 91 -7.98 -7.26 -7.23
C LEU A 91 -7.17 -6.94 -5.97
N LEU A 92 -5.86 -7.19 -6.01
CA LEU A 92 -5.00 -6.84 -4.89
C LEU A 92 -4.98 -5.33 -4.66
N SER A 93 -4.93 -4.54 -5.74
CA SER A 93 -4.94 -3.08 -5.65
C SER A 93 -6.25 -2.56 -5.05
N GLU A 94 -7.38 -3.15 -5.41
CA GLU A 94 -8.67 -2.79 -4.82
C GLU A 94 -8.69 -3.05 -3.32
N LYS A 95 -8.15 -4.19 -2.89
CA LYS A 95 -8.06 -4.52 -1.47
C LYS A 95 -7.20 -3.51 -0.72
N VAL A 96 -6.04 -3.19 -1.27
CA VAL A 96 -5.13 -2.19 -0.68
C VAL A 96 -5.83 -0.83 -0.57
N ALA A 97 -6.50 -0.39 -1.63
CA ALA A 97 -7.22 0.88 -1.60
C ALA A 97 -8.27 0.92 -0.50
N ASN A 98 -9.00 -0.17 -0.32
CA ASN A 98 -10.02 -0.25 0.73
C ASN A 98 -9.39 -0.25 2.13
N TRP A 99 -8.22 -0.87 2.29
CA TRP A 99 -7.52 -0.87 3.59
C TRP A 99 -7.01 0.51 3.98
N PHE A 100 -6.83 1.40 3.02
CA PHE A 100 -6.42 2.79 3.26
C PHE A 100 -7.59 3.77 3.32
N ASP A 101 -8.81 3.26 3.33
CA ASP A 101 -9.95 4.11 3.66
C ASP A 101 -9.79 4.65 5.08
N LYS A 102 -10.10 5.94 5.25
CA LYS A 102 -9.93 6.64 6.53
C LYS A 102 -10.56 5.88 7.70
N ALA A 103 -11.78 5.40 7.53
CA ALA A 103 -12.51 4.73 8.59
C ALA A 103 -11.87 3.40 8.97
N VAL A 104 -11.23 2.74 8.00
CA VAL A 104 -10.61 1.43 8.22
C VAL A 104 -9.25 1.56 8.89
N ILE A 105 -8.36 2.38 8.33
CA ILE A 105 -7.00 2.48 8.82
C ILE A 105 -6.93 3.16 10.19
N LYS A 106 -7.83 4.08 10.48
CA LYS A 106 -7.84 4.82 11.74
C LYS A 106 -8.03 3.92 12.94
N GLU A 107 -8.75 2.82 12.78
CA GLU A 107 -8.98 1.87 13.87
C GLU A 107 -7.67 1.23 14.33
N SER A 108 -6.75 0.97 13.41
CA SER A 108 -5.49 0.32 13.72
C SER A 108 -4.35 1.29 13.96
N ILE A 109 -4.37 2.43 13.29
CA ILE A 109 -3.35 3.47 13.43
C ILE A 109 -4.04 4.80 13.71
N PRO A 110 -4.44 5.06 14.97
CA PRO A 110 -5.22 6.25 15.29
C PRO A 110 -4.54 7.58 14.98
N LYS A 111 -3.21 7.60 14.93
CA LYS A 111 -2.49 8.82 14.59
C LYS A 111 -2.68 9.25 13.13
N ILE A 112 -3.17 8.36 12.27
CA ILE A 112 -3.54 8.72 10.90
C ILE A 112 -4.97 9.23 10.96
N ILE A 113 -5.12 10.55 10.90
CA ILE A 113 -6.44 11.20 11.08
C ILE A 113 -7.16 11.41 9.76
N ASN A 114 -6.46 11.33 8.64
CA ASN A 114 -7.08 11.43 7.33
C ASN A 114 -6.26 10.72 6.28
N THR A 115 -6.93 10.18 5.28
CA THR A 115 -6.30 9.60 4.10
C THR A 115 -7.03 10.11 2.86
N ARG A 116 -6.26 10.35 1.81
CA ARG A 116 -6.81 10.72 0.51
C ARG A 116 -6.03 10.01 -0.58
N ARG A 117 -6.73 9.25 -1.41
CA ARG A 117 -6.11 8.64 -2.57
C ARG A 117 -5.96 9.69 -3.66
N VAL A 118 -4.73 9.91 -4.10
CA VAL A 118 -4.42 10.91 -5.12
C VAL A 118 -4.04 10.31 -6.47
N GLN A 119 -3.73 9.01 -6.51
CA GLN A 119 -3.41 8.32 -7.75
C GLN A 119 -3.73 6.83 -7.64
N TRP A 120 -4.26 6.29 -8.73
CA TRP A 120 -4.39 4.85 -8.93
C TRP A 120 -4.20 4.60 -10.42
N SER A 121 -3.04 4.10 -10.80
CA SER A 121 -2.75 3.80 -12.20
C SER A 121 -3.36 2.47 -12.62
N ASN A 122 -3.60 2.31 -13.91
CA ASN A 122 -3.96 1.00 -14.46
C ASN A 122 -2.80 0.03 -14.27
N SER A 123 -3.13 -1.26 -14.15
CA SER A 123 -2.10 -2.27 -14.04
C SER A 123 -1.34 -2.41 -15.35
N GLU A 124 -0.02 -2.52 -15.25
CA GLU A 124 0.88 -2.66 -16.38
C GLU A 124 1.80 -3.86 -16.18
N PRO A 125 2.26 -4.48 -17.29
CA PRO A 125 3.21 -5.58 -17.17
C PRO A 125 4.54 -5.08 -16.64
N TYR A 126 5.12 -5.86 -15.72
CA TYR A 126 6.47 -5.63 -15.27
C TYR A 126 7.45 -6.15 -16.31
N GLU A 127 8.58 -5.48 -16.48
CA GLU A 127 9.52 -5.73 -17.58
C GLU A 127 10.13 -7.12 -17.62
N ASN A 128 10.62 -7.47 -18.82
CA ASN A 128 11.60 -8.52 -19.06
C ASN A 128 11.17 -9.94 -18.76
N GLY A 129 10.14 -10.39 -19.44
CA GLY A 129 9.79 -11.80 -19.44
C GLY A 129 9.19 -12.32 -18.16
N THR A 130 8.85 -11.43 -17.23
CA THR A 130 8.07 -11.82 -16.07
C THR A 130 6.60 -11.79 -16.39
N THR A 131 5.82 -12.65 -15.73
CA THR A 131 4.38 -12.67 -15.85
C THR A 131 3.70 -11.80 -14.80
N ALA A 132 4.44 -10.87 -14.22
CA ALA A 132 3.92 -10.00 -13.16
C ALA A 132 3.35 -8.72 -13.73
N TYR A 133 2.32 -8.21 -13.05
CA TYR A 133 1.74 -6.89 -13.32
C TYR A 133 1.83 -6.05 -12.04
N TYR A 134 1.89 -4.75 -12.21
CA TYR A 134 1.93 -3.81 -11.09
C TYR A 134 1.00 -2.62 -11.33
N SER A 135 0.57 -2.01 -10.24
CA SER A 135 -0.14 -0.74 -10.24
C SER A 135 0.55 0.21 -9.28
N ILE A 136 0.32 1.50 -9.44
CA ILE A 136 0.85 2.50 -8.52
C ILE A 136 -0.32 3.20 -7.84
N LEU A 137 -0.35 3.10 -6.51
CA LEU A 137 -1.31 3.81 -5.68
C LEU A 137 -0.57 4.85 -4.85
N ARG A 138 -1.09 6.06 -4.81
CA ARG A 138 -0.54 7.12 -3.96
C ARG A 138 -1.61 7.67 -3.05
N PHE A 139 -1.22 7.88 -1.81
CA PHE A 139 -2.10 8.41 -0.78
C PHE A 139 -1.43 9.58 -0.09
N ASN A 140 -2.21 10.59 0.26
CA ASN A 140 -1.79 11.60 1.20
C ASN A 140 -2.37 11.25 2.55
N LEU A 141 -1.49 11.13 3.54
CA LEU A 141 -1.86 10.81 4.90
C LEU A 141 -1.66 12.04 5.77
N THR A 142 -2.65 12.35 6.60
CA THR A 142 -2.49 13.38 7.63
C THR A 142 -2.27 12.66 8.95
N VAL A 143 -1.14 12.91 9.56
CA VAL A 143 -0.67 12.19 10.74
C VAL A 143 -0.45 13.16 11.89
N THR A 144 -0.92 12.80 13.08
CA THR A 144 -0.61 13.56 14.29
C THR A 144 0.82 13.27 14.73
N LYS A 145 1.49 14.29 15.20
CA LYS A 145 2.85 14.15 15.74
C LYS A 145 2.84 13.89 17.23
#